data_1b7e0728e254375d890773ac7769d3aa
#
_entry.id   1b7e0728e254375d890773ac7769d3aa
#
_cell.length_a   1.000
_cell.length_b   1.000
_cell.length_c   1.000
_cell.angle_alpha   90.00
_cell.angle_beta   90.00
_cell.angle_gamma   90.00
#
_symmetry.space_group_name_H-M   'P 1'
#
loop_
_entity.id
_entity.type
_entity.pdbx_description
1 polymer ?
#
loop_
_entity_poly.entity_id
_entity_poly.type
_entity_poly.pdbx_seq_one_letter_code
_entity_poly.pdbx_strand_id
1 'polypeptide(L)'
;MSLKLTTIRPVLHAQRGAVLFISMIMLVVLSLIGIASMQVTTLQERMAGNYYTLGRAFENAEGSVRLQETTIKATVDAGGAFTSNDDRCKSKYGTYTNAEDWAKSKVATGGTATVTRRIDTCIPGQSSLKTGQKLNEDTSSEYEVVSVNTDNTVTAANSASMVVIETVFIP
;
A
#
# COMPACT_ATOMS: atom_id res chain seq x y z
N MET A 1 -36.35 31.75 84.23
CA MET A 1 -35.76 32.38 83.08
C MET A 1 -35.79 31.33 81.98
N SER A 2 -36.82 31.35 81.07
CA SER A 2 -37.07 30.28 80.08
C SER A 2 -36.53 30.73 78.73
N LEU A 3 -35.50 30.07 78.25
CA LEU A 3 -34.90 30.32 76.95
C LEU A 3 -35.75 29.64 75.79
N LYS A 4 -36.37 30.45 74.96
CA LYS A 4 -37.12 30.06 73.82
C LYS A 4 -36.11 29.77 72.65
N LEU A 5 -35.87 28.51 72.36
CA LEU A 5 -35.09 28.14 71.12
C LEU A 5 -35.99 28.43 69.95
N THR A 6 -35.56 29.38 69.09
CA THR A 6 -36.16 29.64 67.78
C THR A 6 -35.56 28.71 66.79
N THR A 7 -36.31 27.69 66.34
CA THR A 7 -35.92 26.74 65.26
C THR A 7 -35.99 27.48 63.93
N ILE A 8 -34.84 27.79 63.33
CA ILE A 8 -34.74 28.30 61.93
C ILE A 8 -35.00 27.13 61.00
N ARG A 9 -36.15 27.10 60.38
CA ARG A 9 -36.45 26.15 59.32
C ARG A 9 -35.74 26.62 57.99
N PRO A 10 -34.87 25.86 57.41
CA PRO A 10 -34.32 26.22 56.09
C PRO A 10 -35.45 26.16 55.06
N VAL A 11 -35.70 27.26 54.36
CA VAL A 11 -36.65 27.35 53.28
C VAL A 11 -35.97 26.68 52.11
N LEU A 12 -36.32 25.42 51.85
CA LEU A 12 -35.90 24.68 50.60
C LEU A 12 -36.63 25.35 49.44
N HIS A 13 -35.95 26.26 48.76
CA HIS A 13 -36.41 26.77 47.48
C HIS A 13 -36.36 25.62 46.48
N ALA A 14 -37.49 25.13 46.06
CA ALA A 14 -37.62 24.10 45.05
C ALA A 14 -37.24 24.67 43.67
N GLN A 15 -35.99 24.55 43.28
CA GLN A 15 -35.48 24.91 41.93
C GLN A 15 -35.92 23.90 40.88
N ARG A 16 -37.23 23.80 40.63
CA ARG A 16 -37.82 22.85 39.70
C ARG A 16 -37.57 23.18 38.21
N GLY A 17 -37.28 24.44 37.84
CA GLY A 17 -37.03 24.87 36.48
C GLY A 17 -35.59 24.70 36.00
N ALA A 18 -34.59 24.86 36.89
CA ALA A 18 -33.19 24.78 36.51
C ALA A 18 -32.73 23.37 36.08
N VAL A 19 -33.27 22.34 36.71
CA VAL A 19 -32.93 20.94 36.40
C VAL A 19 -33.33 20.57 34.98
N LEU A 20 -34.50 20.98 34.51
CA LEU A 20 -34.98 20.70 33.14
C LEU A 20 -34.09 21.37 32.09
N PHE A 21 -33.66 22.62 32.37
CA PHE A 21 -32.77 23.35 31.47
C PHE A 21 -31.37 22.70 31.39
N ILE A 22 -30.80 22.30 32.53
CA ILE A 22 -29.51 21.58 32.57
C ILE A 22 -29.60 20.24 31.86
N SER A 23 -30.66 19.46 32.04
CA SER A 23 -30.84 18.20 31.39
C SER A 23 -30.97 18.34 29.86
N MET A 24 -31.63 19.41 29.39
CA MET A 24 -31.74 19.69 27.96
C MET A 24 -30.37 20.05 27.34
N ILE A 25 -29.55 20.87 28.02
CA ILE A 25 -28.22 21.22 27.59
C ILE A 25 -27.33 19.95 27.53
N MET A 26 -27.38 19.11 28.57
CA MET A 26 -26.61 17.87 28.61
C MET A 26 -26.99 16.92 27.47
N LEU A 27 -28.28 16.82 27.18
CA LEU A 27 -28.76 15.98 26.07
C LEU A 27 -28.24 16.49 24.71
N VAL A 28 -28.24 17.80 24.49
CA VAL A 28 -27.67 18.39 23.24
C VAL A 28 -26.18 18.14 23.14
N VAL A 29 -25.42 18.33 24.22
CA VAL A 29 -23.98 18.09 24.24
C VAL A 29 -23.66 16.62 23.93
N LEU A 30 -24.36 15.69 24.59
CA LEU A 30 -24.18 14.25 24.34
C LEU A 30 -24.55 13.87 22.89
N SER A 31 -25.59 14.47 22.32
CA SER A 31 -25.97 14.26 20.92
C SER A 31 -24.88 14.73 19.95
N LEU A 32 -24.27 15.89 20.19
CA LEU A 32 -23.17 16.42 19.37
C LEU A 32 -21.92 15.51 19.43
N ILE A 33 -21.56 15.02 20.63
CA ILE A 33 -20.47 14.07 20.81
C ILE A 33 -20.75 12.76 20.06
N GLY A 34 -21.99 12.26 20.12
CA GLY A 34 -22.40 11.07 19.40
C GLY A 34 -22.22 11.20 17.88
N ILE A 35 -22.66 12.32 17.30
CA ILE A 35 -22.51 12.58 15.86
C ILE A 35 -21.04 12.69 15.48
N ALA A 36 -20.22 13.40 16.25
CA ALA A 36 -18.79 13.53 16.02
C ALA A 36 -18.08 12.16 16.02
N SER A 37 -18.44 11.29 16.96
CA SER A 37 -17.88 9.93 17.06
C SER A 37 -18.19 9.09 15.84
N MET A 38 -19.41 9.17 15.29
CA MET A 38 -19.78 8.44 14.06
C MET A 38 -18.96 8.89 12.85
N GLN A 39 -18.66 10.17 12.71
CA GLN A 39 -17.83 10.68 11.61
C GLN A 39 -16.40 10.12 11.67
N VAL A 40 -15.79 10.06 12.84
CA VAL A 40 -14.45 9.48 13.04
C VAL A 40 -14.44 7.99 12.66
N THR A 41 -15.44 7.24 13.11
CA THR A 41 -15.55 5.80 12.79
C THR A 41 -15.65 5.56 11.30
N THR A 42 -16.45 6.33 10.56
CA THR A 42 -16.58 6.21 9.11
C THR A 42 -15.26 6.50 8.38
N LEU A 43 -14.48 7.47 8.84
CA LEU A 43 -13.16 7.76 8.28
C LEU A 43 -12.18 6.62 8.55
N GLN A 44 -12.18 6.06 9.75
CA GLN A 44 -11.33 4.91 10.09
C GLN A 44 -11.67 3.68 9.25
N GLU A 45 -12.95 3.42 9.02
CA GLU A 45 -13.40 2.31 8.19
C GLU A 45 -12.94 2.46 6.72
N ARG A 46 -13.05 3.66 6.16
CA ARG A 46 -12.54 3.96 4.81
C ARG A 46 -11.03 3.82 4.73
N MET A 47 -10.29 4.30 5.73
CA MET A 47 -8.84 4.12 5.78
C MET A 47 -8.47 2.63 5.85
N ALA A 48 -9.11 1.86 6.73
CA ALA A 48 -8.87 0.43 6.85
C ALA A 48 -9.16 -0.32 5.53
N GLY A 49 -10.26 0.03 4.84
CA GLY A 49 -10.57 -0.52 3.53
C GLY A 49 -9.49 -0.22 2.49
N ASN A 50 -9.00 1.02 2.43
CA ASN A 50 -7.94 1.40 1.50
C ASN A 50 -6.61 0.69 1.81
N TYR A 51 -6.25 0.54 3.09
CA TYR A 51 -5.06 -0.23 3.47
C TYR A 51 -5.18 -1.71 3.10
N TYR A 52 -6.36 -2.28 3.27
CA TYR A 52 -6.60 -3.67 2.90
C TYR A 52 -6.44 -3.90 1.39
N THR A 53 -7.05 -3.06 0.56
CA THR A 53 -6.93 -3.18 -0.90
C THR A 53 -5.50 -2.95 -1.38
N LEU A 54 -4.80 -1.96 -0.82
CA LEU A 54 -3.40 -1.71 -1.12
C LEU A 54 -2.50 -2.89 -0.69
N GLY A 55 -2.74 -3.45 0.50
CA GLY A 55 -2.02 -4.64 0.99
C GLY A 55 -2.18 -5.84 0.06
N ARG A 56 -3.40 -6.10 -0.40
CA ARG A 56 -3.66 -7.18 -1.37
C ARG A 56 -2.97 -6.95 -2.71
N ALA A 57 -3.02 -5.72 -3.24
CA ALA A 57 -2.31 -5.39 -4.48
C ALA A 57 -0.80 -5.60 -4.34
N PHE A 58 -0.24 -5.23 -3.19
CA PHE A 58 1.17 -5.44 -2.88
C PHE A 58 1.53 -6.93 -2.79
N GLU A 59 0.77 -7.73 -2.04
CA GLU A 59 1.00 -9.18 -1.94
C GLU A 59 0.93 -9.87 -3.30
N ASN A 60 -0.04 -9.49 -4.14
CA ASN A 60 -0.16 -10.02 -5.49
C ASN A 60 1.05 -9.62 -6.36
N ALA A 61 1.53 -8.39 -6.24
CA ALA A 61 2.69 -7.91 -6.99
C ALA A 61 3.98 -8.61 -6.52
N GLU A 62 4.18 -8.76 -5.20
CA GLU A 62 5.32 -9.48 -4.64
C GLU A 62 5.29 -10.95 -5.05
N GLY A 63 4.14 -11.61 -5.00
CA GLY A 63 3.97 -12.99 -5.45
C GLY A 63 4.39 -13.17 -6.91
N SER A 64 4.02 -12.23 -7.79
CA SER A 64 4.40 -12.26 -9.21
C SER A 64 5.91 -12.07 -9.42
N VAL A 65 6.53 -11.17 -8.66
CA VAL A 65 7.99 -10.96 -8.69
C VAL A 65 8.71 -12.22 -8.22
N ARG A 66 8.31 -12.79 -7.09
CA ARG A 66 8.91 -14.02 -6.53
C ARG A 66 8.81 -15.20 -7.48
N LEU A 67 7.66 -15.35 -8.14
CA LEU A 67 7.48 -16.39 -9.14
C LEU A 67 8.45 -16.19 -10.32
N GLN A 68 8.62 -14.95 -10.76
CA GLN A 68 9.54 -14.64 -11.85
C GLN A 68 11.00 -14.87 -11.47
N GLU A 69 11.41 -14.46 -10.28
CA GLU A 69 12.75 -14.70 -9.73
C GLU A 69 13.07 -16.20 -9.63
N THR A 70 12.13 -17.01 -9.15
CA THR A 70 12.30 -18.46 -9.09
C THR A 70 12.41 -19.08 -10.46
N THR A 71 11.68 -18.57 -11.46
CA THR A 71 11.75 -19.02 -12.86
C THR A 71 13.10 -18.69 -13.49
N ILE A 72 13.60 -17.47 -13.25
CA ILE A 72 14.94 -17.05 -13.70
C ILE A 72 15.99 -17.97 -13.09
N LYS A 73 15.94 -18.15 -11.77
CA LYS A 73 16.88 -19.00 -11.05
C LYS A 73 16.88 -20.44 -11.57
N ALA A 74 15.72 -21.05 -11.69
CA ALA A 74 15.60 -22.42 -12.19
C ALA A 74 16.16 -22.58 -13.61
N THR A 75 15.98 -21.57 -14.48
CA THR A 75 16.51 -21.59 -15.84
C THR A 75 18.03 -21.48 -15.86
N VAL A 76 18.59 -20.61 -15.04
CA VAL A 76 20.06 -20.41 -14.93
C VAL A 76 20.72 -21.62 -14.28
N ASP A 77 20.15 -22.17 -13.21
CA ASP A 77 20.66 -23.37 -12.52
C ASP A 77 20.66 -24.61 -13.44
N ALA A 78 19.72 -24.66 -14.41
CA ALA A 78 19.70 -25.70 -15.46
C ALA A 78 20.74 -25.46 -16.58
N GLY A 79 21.58 -24.44 -16.48
CA GLY A 79 22.59 -24.08 -17.49
C GLY A 79 22.01 -23.38 -18.72
N GLY A 80 20.74 -22.94 -18.64
CA GLY A 80 20.08 -22.16 -19.69
C GLY A 80 20.26 -20.66 -19.54
N ALA A 81 20.07 -19.92 -20.63
CA ALA A 81 19.96 -18.47 -20.59
C ALA A 81 18.48 -18.07 -20.49
N PHE A 82 18.11 -17.33 -19.47
CA PHE A 82 16.76 -16.80 -19.39
C PHE A 82 16.54 -15.74 -20.49
N THR A 83 15.51 -15.94 -21.29
CA THR A 83 15.16 -14.98 -22.34
C THR A 83 14.37 -13.82 -21.72
N SER A 84 14.97 -12.65 -21.66
CA SER A 84 14.31 -11.45 -21.18
C SER A 84 13.24 -10.97 -22.16
N ASN A 85 12.17 -10.41 -21.62
CA ASN A 85 11.03 -9.94 -22.41
C ASN A 85 11.32 -8.65 -23.18
N ASP A 86 12.43 -7.98 -22.91
CA ASP A 86 12.73 -6.68 -23.47
C ASP A 86 14.19 -6.55 -23.90
N ASP A 87 14.43 -5.66 -24.85
CA ASP A 87 15.77 -5.35 -25.34
C ASP A 87 16.63 -4.71 -24.23
N ARG A 88 17.85 -5.18 -24.17
CA ARG A 88 18.89 -4.65 -23.30
C ARG A 88 19.02 -3.14 -23.48
N CYS A 89 19.14 -2.42 -22.38
CA CYS A 89 19.44 -0.98 -22.36
C CYS A 89 18.34 -0.05 -22.91
N LYS A 90 17.17 -0.53 -23.23
CA LYS A 90 15.99 0.31 -23.49
C LYS A 90 15.30 0.74 -22.22
N SER A 91 14.43 1.73 -22.31
CA SER A 91 13.60 2.15 -21.19
C SER A 91 12.81 0.96 -20.63
N LYS A 92 12.84 0.79 -19.33
CA LYS A 92 12.14 -0.28 -18.61
C LYS A 92 10.61 -0.27 -18.79
N TYR A 93 10.08 0.86 -19.20
CA TYR A 93 8.66 1.06 -19.44
C TYR A 93 8.32 1.15 -20.94
N GLY A 94 9.25 0.78 -21.83
CA GLY A 94 9.05 0.85 -23.27
C GLY A 94 8.83 2.28 -23.76
N THR A 95 7.64 2.56 -24.32
CA THR A 95 7.26 3.89 -24.81
C THR A 95 6.78 4.85 -23.70
N TYR A 96 6.56 4.34 -22.48
CA TYR A 96 6.07 5.15 -21.36
C TYR A 96 7.21 5.81 -20.61
N THR A 97 6.99 7.04 -20.15
CA THR A 97 7.99 7.84 -19.46
C THR A 97 8.12 7.49 -17.98
N ASN A 98 7.07 6.90 -17.39
CA ASN A 98 7.03 6.56 -15.97
C ASN A 98 6.30 5.23 -15.71
N ALA A 99 6.49 4.70 -14.51
CA ALA A 99 5.89 3.43 -14.07
C ALA A 99 4.36 3.50 -14.02
N GLU A 100 3.81 4.66 -13.66
CA GLU A 100 2.37 4.83 -13.47
C GLU A 100 1.61 4.70 -14.78
N ASP A 101 2.05 5.38 -15.84
CA ASP A 101 1.40 5.32 -17.14
C ASP A 101 1.54 3.93 -17.78
N TRP A 102 2.72 3.31 -17.64
CA TRP A 102 2.94 1.93 -18.04
C TRP A 102 1.98 0.98 -17.32
N ALA A 103 1.90 1.08 -16.00
CA ALA A 103 1.05 0.24 -15.18
C ALA A 103 -0.44 0.40 -15.53
N LYS A 104 -0.92 1.63 -15.67
CA LYS A 104 -2.30 1.93 -16.10
C LYS A 104 -2.64 1.26 -17.42
N SER A 105 -1.71 1.31 -18.40
CA SER A 105 -1.92 0.68 -19.70
C SER A 105 -2.02 -0.84 -19.60
N LYS A 106 -1.21 -1.46 -18.73
CA LYS A 106 -1.21 -2.93 -18.53
C LYS A 106 -2.47 -3.38 -17.78
N VAL A 107 -2.85 -2.64 -16.75
CA VAL A 107 -4.09 -2.91 -15.99
C VAL A 107 -5.32 -2.77 -16.89
N ALA A 108 -5.37 -1.78 -17.76
CA ALA A 108 -6.46 -1.60 -18.71
C ALA A 108 -6.62 -2.78 -19.70
N THR A 109 -5.52 -3.50 -20.00
CA THR A 109 -5.51 -4.59 -20.97
C THR A 109 -5.67 -5.99 -20.37
N GLY A 110 -5.44 -6.18 -19.06
CA GLY A 110 -5.50 -7.53 -18.50
C GLY A 110 -5.18 -7.66 -17.03
N GLY A 111 -4.92 -6.56 -16.34
CA GLY A 111 -4.87 -6.53 -14.88
C GLY A 111 -3.54 -6.81 -14.21
N THR A 112 -2.69 -7.60 -14.82
CA THR A 112 -1.38 -7.93 -14.27
C THR A 112 -0.35 -8.02 -15.40
N ALA A 113 0.85 -7.56 -15.15
CA ALA A 113 1.96 -7.73 -16.07
C ALA A 113 3.28 -7.83 -15.32
N THR A 114 4.13 -8.76 -15.74
CA THR A 114 5.50 -8.86 -15.24
C THR A 114 6.44 -8.77 -16.45
N VAL A 115 7.40 -7.87 -16.37
CA VAL A 115 8.41 -7.65 -17.40
C VAL A 115 9.77 -7.88 -16.79
N THR A 116 10.60 -8.65 -17.48
CA THR A 116 11.97 -8.93 -17.06
C THR A 116 12.93 -8.45 -18.12
N ARG A 117 13.95 -7.75 -17.72
CA ARG A 117 15.05 -7.37 -18.62
C ARG A 117 16.40 -7.67 -18.00
N ARG A 118 17.36 -7.98 -18.83
CA ARG A 118 18.75 -8.18 -18.41
C ARG A 118 19.47 -6.83 -18.42
N ILE A 119 20.11 -6.46 -17.32
CA ILE A 119 20.71 -5.13 -17.13
C ILE A 119 22.23 -5.12 -17.01
N ASP A 120 22.87 -6.26 -16.82
CA ASP A 120 24.33 -6.39 -16.65
C ASP A 120 25.14 -5.77 -17.80
N THR A 121 24.61 -5.74 -18.99
CA THR A 121 25.26 -5.14 -20.17
C THR A 121 25.02 -3.64 -20.29
N CYS A 122 24.14 -3.06 -19.48
CA CYS A 122 23.68 -1.67 -19.56
C CYS A 122 24.29 -0.78 -18.49
N ILE A 123 24.93 -1.35 -17.50
CA ILE A 123 25.57 -0.59 -16.41
C ILE A 123 26.99 -0.22 -16.83
N PRO A 124 27.26 1.04 -17.19
CA PRO A 124 28.61 1.47 -17.54
C PRO A 124 29.50 1.35 -16.31
N GLY A 125 30.52 0.49 -16.37
CA GLY A 125 31.53 0.39 -15.33
C GLY A 125 31.72 -0.96 -14.66
N GLN A 126 30.80 -1.91 -14.83
CA GLN A 126 31.02 -3.27 -14.29
C GLN A 126 32.20 -3.99 -14.91
N SER A 127 32.50 -3.72 -16.17
CA SER A 127 33.66 -4.32 -16.86
C SER A 127 35.02 -3.76 -16.42
N SER A 128 35.08 -2.58 -15.80
CA SER A 128 36.34 -1.92 -15.45
C SER A 128 36.83 -2.22 -14.02
N LEU A 129 35.99 -2.78 -13.17
CA LEU A 129 36.37 -3.11 -11.78
C LEU A 129 36.95 -4.51 -11.61
N LYS A 130 36.91 -5.36 -12.63
CA LYS A 130 37.46 -6.71 -12.63
C LYS A 130 38.81 -6.74 -13.38
N THR A 131 39.73 -5.89 -12.99
CA THR A 131 41.13 -5.93 -13.48
C THR A 131 41.78 -7.22 -12.99
N GLY A 132 41.88 -8.23 -13.87
CA GLY A 132 42.60 -9.47 -13.60
C GLY A 132 41.78 -10.76 -13.71
N GLN A 133 40.47 -10.73 -13.84
CA GLN A 133 39.68 -11.91 -14.14
C GLN A 133 39.46 -12.06 -15.66
N LYS A 134 39.63 -13.30 -16.14
CA LYS A 134 39.31 -13.62 -17.53
C LYS A 134 37.84 -13.29 -17.78
N LEU A 135 37.58 -12.57 -18.84
CA LEU A 135 36.25 -12.08 -19.28
C LEU A 135 35.13 -13.16 -19.40
N ASN A 136 35.43 -14.41 -19.09
CA ASN A 136 34.57 -15.57 -19.31
C ASN A 136 34.16 -16.33 -18.04
N GLU A 137 34.56 -15.91 -16.84
CA GLU A 137 34.33 -16.72 -15.63
C GLU A 137 33.32 -16.18 -14.63
N ASP A 138 32.79 -15.00 -14.87
CA ASP A 138 31.80 -14.41 -13.96
C ASP A 138 30.61 -13.86 -14.76
N THR A 139 29.79 -14.76 -15.24
CA THR A 139 28.52 -14.42 -15.89
C THR A 139 27.37 -14.37 -14.88
N SER A 140 27.53 -13.61 -13.81
CA SER A 140 26.38 -13.26 -13.00
C SER A 140 25.51 -12.32 -13.82
N SER A 141 24.49 -12.86 -14.45
CA SER A 141 23.52 -12.08 -15.17
C SER A 141 22.65 -11.34 -14.15
N GLU A 142 22.51 -10.04 -14.33
CA GLU A 142 21.64 -9.21 -13.50
C GLU A 142 20.33 -8.95 -14.22
N TYR A 143 19.24 -9.24 -13.57
CA TYR A 143 17.90 -9.08 -14.11
C TYR A 143 17.12 -8.04 -13.32
N GLU A 144 16.45 -7.13 -14.01
CA GLU A 144 15.45 -6.26 -13.44
C GLU A 144 14.08 -6.85 -13.72
N VAL A 145 13.31 -7.04 -12.67
CA VAL A 145 11.95 -7.57 -12.72
C VAL A 145 11.01 -6.45 -12.30
N VAL A 146 10.10 -6.08 -13.19
CA VAL A 146 9.04 -5.09 -12.92
C VAL A 146 7.70 -5.79 -12.98
N SER A 147 6.92 -5.73 -11.92
CA SER A 147 5.58 -6.33 -11.87
C SER A 147 4.54 -5.30 -11.47
N VAL A 148 3.42 -5.29 -12.18
CA VAL A 148 2.22 -4.54 -11.81
C VAL A 148 1.10 -5.51 -11.48
N ASN A 149 0.46 -5.29 -10.35
CA ASN A 149 -0.71 -6.05 -9.92
C ASN A 149 -1.72 -5.15 -9.23
N THR A 150 -2.94 -5.66 -9.15
CA THR A 150 -4.09 -4.99 -8.54
C THR A 150 -4.63 -5.83 -7.39
N ASP A 151 -5.46 -5.21 -6.55
CA ASP A 151 -6.18 -5.90 -5.47
C ASP A 151 -7.17 -6.95 -5.99
N ASN A 152 -7.64 -6.80 -7.24
CA ASN A 152 -8.53 -7.75 -7.89
C ASN A 152 -7.88 -8.28 -9.18
N THR A 153 -7.33 -9.49 -9.09
CA THR A 153 -6.65 -10.15 -10.23
C THR A 153 -7.62 -10.68 -11.30
N VAL A 154 -8.91 -10.79 -10.98
CA VAL A 154 -9.93 -11.35 -11.90
C VAL A 154 -10.56 -10.25 -12.77
N THR A 155 -10.76 -9.06 -12.22
CA THR A 155 -11.37 -7.92 -12.90
C THR A 155 -10.61 -6.64 -12.60
N ALA A 156 -9.46 -6.49 -13.23
CA ALA A 156 -8.58 -5.35 -12.99
C ALA A 156 -9.22 -3.99 -13.28
N ALA A 157 -10.15 -3.93 -14.22
CA ALA A 157 -10.90 -2.71 -14.51
C ALA A 157 -11.73 -2.19 -13.31
N ASN A 158 -12.05 -3.07 -12.36
CA ASN A 158 -12.81 -2.75 -11.13
C ASN A 158 -11.93 -2.75 -9.88
N SER A 159 -10.60 -2.74 -10.05
CA SER A 159 -9.68 -2.70 -8.92
C SER A 159 -9.64 -1.31 -8.28
N ALA A 160 -9.58 -1.28 -6.96
CA ALA A 160 -9.47 -0.05 -6.18
C ALA A 160 -8.02 0.39 -5.99
N SER A 161 -7.07 -0.54 -6.10
CA SER A 161 -5.65 -0.31 -5.85
C SER A 161 -4.78 -1.02 -6.87
N MET A 162 -3.68 -0.38 -7.22
CA MET A 162 -2.65 -0.89 -8.14
C MET A 162 -1.28 -0.64 -7.53
N VAL A 163 -0.40 -1.64 -7.61
CA VAL A 163 0.98 -1.55 -7.12
C VAL A 163 1.94 -2.00 -8.21
N VAL A 164 3.03 -1.25 -8.35
CA VAL A 164 4.19 -1.61 -9.18
C VAL A 164 5.34 -1.91 -8.26
N ILE A 165 5.94 -3.09 -8.41
CA ILE A 165 7.16 -3.49 -7.71
C ILE A 165 8.26 -3.67 -8.74
N GLU A 166 9.41 -3.12 -8.44
CA GLU A 166 10.63 -3.23 -9.23
C GLU A 166 11.73 -3.81 -8.34
N THR A 167 12.36 -4.88 -8.82
CA THR A 167 13.47 -5.54 -8.12
C THR A 167 14.64 -5.79 -9.07
N VAL A 168 15.84 -5.83 -8.52
CA VAL A 168 17.02 -6.31 -9.22
C VAL A 168 17.37 -7.67 -8.62
N PHE A 169 17.43 -8.68 -9.49
CA PHE A 169 17.68 -10.06 -9.10
C PHE A 169 18.96 -10.58 -9.74
N ILE A 170 19.81 -11.21 -8.91
CA ILE A 170 21.03 -11.89 -9.30
C ILE A 170 20.83 -13.37 -8.93
N PRO A 171 20.68 -14.28 -9.91
CA PRO A 171 20.44 -15.70 -9.67
C PRO A 171 21.64 -16.43 -9.08
#